data_14ff8d69b16d37f9d6989b9c41d0a827
#
_entry.id   14ff8d69b16d37f9d6989b9c41d0a827
#
_cell.length_a   1.000
_cell.length_b   1.000
_cell.length_c   1.000
_cell.angle_alpha   90.00
_cell.angle_beta   90.00
_cell.angle_gamma   90.00
#
_symmetry.space_group_name_H-M   'P 1'
#
loop_
_entity.id
_entity.type
_entity.pdbx_description
1 polymer ?
#
loop_
_entity_poly.entity_id
_entity_poly.type
_entity_poly.pdbx_seq_one_letter_code
_entity_poly.pdbx_strand_id
1 'polypeptide(L)'
;MRILLVDDEAELVSTLAERLSFRGIEADWVTTGEEALKQVENQRYAVAVLDVKIPRISGLALKKLLEEKDPRMKFIFLTGHGSEEDFMIGSAEAGEAYYLIKPVDLSLLIDKLNEITKI
;
A
#
# COMPACT_ATOMS: atom_id res chain seq x y z
N MET A 1 13.90 -5.12 3.45
CA MET A 1 12.59 -5.04 2.77
C MET A 1 12.37 -3.62 2.28
N ARG A 2 11.99 -3.49 1.04
CA ARG A 2 11.63 -2.17 0.47
C ARG A 2 10.16 -2.18 0.08
N ILE A 3 9.42 -1.16 0.46
CA ILE A 3 7.99 -1.05 0.19
C ILE A 3 7.66 0.30 -0.46
N LEU A 4 6.52 0.34 -1.14
CA LEU A 4 6.00 1.56 -1.76
C LEU A 4 4.69 1.95 -1.07
N LEU A 5 4.59 3.20 -0.62
CA LEU A 5 3.38 3.74 -0.04
C LEU A 5 2.70 4.65 -1.05
N VAL A 6 1.42 4.45 -1.29
CA VAL A 6 0.65 5.27 -2.25
C VAL A 6 -0.59 5.83 -1.55
N ASP A 7 -0.61 7.14 -1.34
CA ASP A 7 -1.70 7.84 -0.67
C ASP A 7 -1.61 9.32 -1.03
N ASP A 8 -2.73 9.95 -1.34
CA ASP A 8 -2.75 11.37 -1.74
C ASP A 8 -2.50 12.33 -0.57
N GLU A 9 -2.52 11.82 0.66
CA GLU A 9 -2.16 12.61 1.84
C GLU A 9 -0.65 12.59 2.05
N ALA A 10 0.06 13.54 1.43
CA ALA A 10 1.52 13.57 1.41
C ALA A 10 2.14 13.59 2.83
N GLU A 11 1.56 14.35 3.76
CA GLU A 11 2.08 14.40 5.13
C GLU A 11 1.97 13.04 5.83
N LEU A 12 0.86 12.35 5.61
CA LEU A 12 0.65 11.03 6.21
C LEU A 12 1.70 10.04 5.72
N VAL A 13 1.84 9.92 4.40
CA VAL A 13 2.74 8.91 3.84
C VAL A 13 4.22 9.23 4.06
N SER A 14 4.60 10.51 4.00
CA SER A 14 5.99 10.89 4.27
C SER A 14 6.36 10.61 5.72
N THR A 15 5.48 10.92 6.67
CA THR A 15 5.70 10.63 8.08
C THR A 15 5.77 9.12 8.32
N LEU A 16 4.88 8.38 7.69
CA LEU A 16 4.84 6.93 7.82
C LEU A 16 6.12 6.30 7.27
N ALA A 17 6.58 6.77 6.11
CA ALA A 17 7.84 6.31 5.51
C ALA A 17 9.03 6.56 6.44
N GLU A 18 9.09 7.74 7.05
CA GLU A 18 10.15 8.09 7.98
C GLU A 18 10.14 7.17 9.19
N ARG A 19 8.97 6.94 9.79
CA ARG A 19 8.84 6.06 10.95
C ARG A 19 9.23 4.62 10.62
N LEU A 20 8.87 4.15 9.45
CA LEU A 20 9.25 2.81 8.99
C LEU A 20 10.75 2.69 8.82
N SER A 21 11.41 3.76 8.35
CA SER A 21 12.86 3.74 8.17
C SER A 21 13.60 3.55 9.50
N PHE A 22 13.08 4.10 10.59
CA PHE A 22 13.64 3.89 11.93
C PHE A 22 13.49 2.44 12.42
N ARG A 23 12.64 1.67 11.78
CA ARG A 23 12.43 0.24 12.09
C ARG A 23 13.11 -0.67 11.08
N GLY A 24 13.98 -0.13 10.24
CA GLY A 24 14.74 -0.92 9.26
C GLY A 24 13.96 -1.26 8.00
N ILE A 25 12.82 -0.63 7.75
CA ILE A 25 12.02 -0.86 6.56
C ILE A 25 12.20 0.34 5.62
N GLU A 26 12.75 0.10 4.44
CA GLU A 26 12.92 1.15 3.45
C GLU A 26 11.59 1.39 2.74
N ALA A 27 11.08 2.59 2.87
CA ALA A 27 9.79 2.95 2.28
C ALA A 27 9.93 4.17 1.38
N ASP A 28 9.54 4.00 0.13
CA ASP A 28 9.37 5.13 -0.79
C ASP A 28 7.89 5.48 -0.77
N TRP A 29 7.55 6.72 -1.09
CA TRP A 29 6.15 7.13 -1.12
C TRP A 29 5.86 8.00 -2.33
N VAL A 30 4.65 7.86 -2.83
CA VAL A 30 4.13 8.66 -3.94
C VAL A 30 2.69 9.04 -3.62
N THR A 31 2.16 10.05 -4.29
CA THR A 31 0.82 10.55 -4.01
C THR A 31 -0.19 10.30 -5.13
N THR A 32 0.24 9.71 -6.22
CA THR A 32 -0.65 9.38 -7.34
C THR A 32 -0.37 7.98 -7.88
N GLY A 33 -1.37 7.39 -8.52
CA GLY A 33 -1.19 6.11 -9.17
C GLY A 33 -0.21 6.15 -10.33
N GLU A 34 -0.18 7.27 -11.05
CA GLU A 34 0.77 7.46 -12.16
C GLU A 34 2.21 7.39 -11.67
N GLU A 35 2.48 8.08 -10.56
CA GLU A 35 3.81 8.06 -9.95
C GLU A 35 4.17 6.65 -9.46
N ALA A 36 3.19 5.93 -8.91
CA ALA A 36 3.41 4.56 -8.46
C ALA A 36 3.82 3.66 -9.62
N LEU A 37 3.14 3.77 -10.75
CA LEU A 37 3.46 2.97 -11.94
C LEU A 37 4.86 3.27 -12.48
N LYS A 38 5.27 4.53 -12.44
CA LYS A 38 6.63 4.92 -12.85
C LYS A 38 7.68 4.39 -11.88
N GLN A 39 7.37 4.47 -10.59
CA GLN A 39 8.31 4.06 -9.54
C GLN A 39 8.65 2.57 -9.65
N VAL A 40 7.66 1.72 -9.92
CA VAL A 40 7.88 0.28 -10.01
C VAL A 40 8.64 -0.14 -11.28
N GLU A 41 8.77 0.74 -12.25
CA GLU A 41 9.61 0.50 -13.43
C GLU A 41 11.09 0.59 -13.08
N ASN A 42 11.43 1.41 -12.09
CA ASN A 42 12.82 1.70 -11.72
C ASN A 42 13.27 1.02 -10.44
N GLN A 43 12.34 0.58 -9.59
CA GLN A 43 12.65 0.02 -8.29
C GLN A 43 11.72 -1.15 -8.01
N ARG A 44 12.28 -2.23 -7.50
CA ARG A 44 11.48 -3.39 -7.09
C ARG A 44 11.02 -3.24 -5.65
N TYR A 45 9.76 -3.57 -5.39
CA TYR A 45 9.16 -3.49 -4.06
C TYR A 45 8.58 -4.84 -3.66
N ALA A 46 8.81 -5.21 -2.40
CA ALA A 46 8.20 -6.43 -1.85
C ALA A 46 6.70 -6.25 -1.63
N VAL A 47 6.30 -5.07 -1.17
CA VAL A 47 4.91 -4.73 -0.84
C VAL A 47 4.57 -3.33 -1.32
N ALA A 48 3.36 -3.15 -1.82
CA ALA A 48 2.77 -1.83 -2.05
C ALA A 48 1.63 -1.63 -1.06
N VAL A 49 1.67 -0.53 -0.32
CA VAL A 49 0.62 -0.14 0.63
C VAL A 49 -0.20 0.95 -0.04
N LEU A 50 -1.44 0.64 -0.37
CA LEU A 50 -2.28 1.49 -1.22
C LEU A 50 -3.50 2.01 -0.46
N ASP A 51 -3.73 3.32 -0.54
CA ASP A 51 -5.02 3.88 -0.13
C ASP A 51 -6.07 3.41 -1.13
N VAL A 52 -7.20 2.95 -0.65
CA VAL A 52 -8.31 2.52 -1.51
C VAL A 52 -8.84 3.68 -2.34
N LYS A 53 -8.89 4.87 -1.75
CA LYS A 53 -9.44 6.08 -2.40
C LYS A 53 -8.34 7.07 -2.77
N ILE A 54 -7.72 6.88 -3.91
CA ILE A 54 -6.79 7.88 -4.46
C ILE A 54 -7.44 8.50 -5.71
N PRO A 55 -7.11 9.77 -6.02
CA PRO A 55 -7.67 10.44 -7.19
C PRO A 55 -7.34 9.73 -8.51
N ARG A 56 -8.27 9.77 -9.43
CA ARG A 56 -8.16 9.28 -10.81
C ARG A 56 -8.18 7.77 -10.97
N ILE A 57 -7.60 7.02 -10.06
CA ILE A 57 -7.60 5.57 -10.10
C ILE A 57 -7.75 5.05 -8.68
N SER A 58 -8.65 4.10 -8.47
CA SER A 58 -8.82 3.49 -7.16
C SER A 58 -7.61 2.64 -6.80
N GLY A 59 -7.37 2.44 -5.51
CA GLY A 59 -6.31 1.56 -5.06
C GLY A 59 -6.47 0.14 -5.58
N LEU A 60 -7.72 -0.32 -5.72
CA LEU A 60 -8.02 -1.66 -6.26
C LEU A 60 -7.63 -1.78 -7.72
N ALA A 61 -7.93 -0.78 -8.53
CA ALA A 61 -7.55 -0.76 -9.94
C ALA A 61 -6.02 -0.64 -10.08
N LEU A 62 -5.40 0.18 -9.24
CA LEU A 62 -3.95 0.34 -9.23
C LEU A 62 -3.25 -0.99 -8.88
N LYS A 63 -3.79 -1.73 -7.92
CA LYS A 63 -3.25 -3.05 -7.56
C LYS A 63 -3.14 -3.95 -8.78
N LYS A 64 -4.19 -4.00 -9.59
CA LYS A 64 -4.21 -4.85 -10.79
C LYS A 64 -3.10 -4.47 -11.76
N LEU A 65 -2.89 -3.18 -11.96
CA LEU A 65 -1.83 -2.68 -12.85
C LEU A 65 -0.44 -2.98 -12.30
N LEU A 66 -0.24 -2.80 -11.00
CA LEU A 66 1.04 -3.09 -10.37
C LEU A 66 1.35 -4.59 -10.38
N GLU A 67 0.35 -5.40 -10.16
CA GLU A 67 0.47 -6.86 -10.18
C GLU A 67 0.86 -7.37 -11.57
N GLU A 68 0.37 -6.74 -12.63
CA GLU A 68 0.77 -7.05 -13.99
C GLU A 68 2.26 -6.77 -14.22
N LYS A 69 2.77 -5.70 -13.61
CA LYS A 69 4.18 -5.33 -13.75
C LYS A 69 5.10 -6.22 -12.90
N ASP A 70 4.64 -6.62 -11.74
CA ASP A 70 5.38 -7.53 -10.86
C ASP A 70 4.41 -8.47 -10.14
N PRO A 71 4.21 -9.69 -10.68
CA PRO A 71 3.28 -10.65 -10.06
C PRO A 71 3.66 -11.12 -8.67
N ARG A 72 4.90 -10.85 -8.23
CA ARG A 72 5.37 -11.24 -6.90
C ARG A 72 5.12 -10.18 -5.84
N MET A 73 4.74 -8.98 -6.25
CA MET A 73 4.45 -7.89 -5.32
C MET A 73 3.23 -8.24 -4.47
N LYS A 74 3.33 -7.97 -3.18
CA LYS A 74 2.21 -8.15 -2.24
C LYS A 74 1.56 -6.80 -1.97
N PHE A 75 0.35 -6.81 -1.43
CA PHE A 75 -0.45 -5.59 -1.27
C PHE A 75 -1.11 -5.51 0.09
N ILE A 76 -1.10 -4.30 0.66
CA ILE A 76 -1.86 -3.95 1.84
C ILE A 76 -2.68 -2.72 1.48
N PHE A 77 -3.97 -2.73 1.83
CA PHE A 77 -4.85 -1.58 1.57
C PHE A 77 -5.10 -0.80 2.85
N LEU A 78 -5.14 0.53 2.70
CA LEU A 78 -5.53 1.44 3.77
C LEU A 78 -6.89 2.01 3.43
N THR A 79 -7.83 1.96 4.40
CA THR A 79 -9.18 2.48 4.21
C THR A 79 -9.49 3.53 5.27
N GLY A 80 -10.21 4.58 4.90
CA GLY A 80 -10.68 5.57 5.84
C GLY A 80 -11.98 5.14 6.51
N HIS A 81 -12.39 5.91 7.53
CA HIS A 81 -13.67 5.69 8.19
C HIS A 81 -14.82 5.85 7.21
N GLY A 82 -15.84 5.02 7.34
CA GLY A 82 -17.02 5.08 6.47
C GLY A 82 -16.87 4.35 5.15
N SER A 83 -15.77 3.63 4.95
CA SER A 83 -15.49 2.88 3.73
C SER A 83 -15.80 1.40 3.84
N GLU A 84 -16.75 1.00 4.68
CA GLU A 84 -17.10 -0.41 4.86
C GLU A 84 -17.47 -1.10 3.55
N GLU A 85 -18.22 -0.42 2.71
CA GLU A 85 -18.64 -0.96 1.43
C GLU A 85 -17.44 -1.19 0.52
N ASP A 86 -16.55 -0.20 0.44
CA ASP A 86 -15.31 -0.32 -0.33
C ASP A 86 -14.42 -1.43 0.23
N PHE A 87 -14.37 -1.54 1.54
CA PHE A 87 -13.61 -2.58 2.23
C PHE A 87 -14.13 -3.97 1.86
N MET A 88 -15.43 -4.17 1.88
CA MET A 88 -16.04 -5.46 1.56
C MET A 88 -15.82 -5.85 0.10
N ILE A 89 -16.00 -4.90 -0.82
CA ILE A 89 -15.78 -5.12 -2.24
C ILE A 89 -14.30 -5.44 -2.48
N GLY A 90 -13.43 -4.67 -1.87
CA GLY A 90 -11.98 -4.86 -1.99
C GLY A 90 -11.52 -6.20 -1.44
N SER A 91 -12.07 -6.62 -0.30
CA SER A 91 -11.73 -7.92 0.31
C SER A 91 -12.10 -9.06 -0.62
N ALA A 92 -13.24 -8.95 -1.28
CA ALA A 92 -13.70 -9.98 -2.21
C ALA A 92 -12.83 -10.06 -3.47
N GLU A 93 -12.36 -8.91 -3.97
CA GLU A 93 -11.56 -8.85 -5.20
C GLU A 93 -10.06 -9.06 -4.98
N ALA A 94 -9.54 -8.60 -3.85
CA ALA A 94 -8.10 -8.59 -3.61
C ALA A 94 -7.52 -9.93 -3.15
N GLY A 95 -8.37 -10.87 -2.78
CA GLY A 95 -7.92 -12.19 -2.34
C GLY A 95 -7.11 -12.14 -1.05
N GLU A 96 -5.83 -12.40 -1.13
CA GLU A 96 -4.94 -12.48 0.03
C GLU A 96 -4.45 -11.13 0.56
N ALA A 97 -4.84 -10.01 -0.05
CA ALA A 97 -4.41 -8.70 0.41
C ALA A 97 -4.99 -8.37 1.79
N TYR A 98 -4.20 -7.67 2.61
CA TYR A 98 -4.63 -7.23 3.93
C TYR A 98 -5.22 -5.84 3.87
N TYR A 99 -6.12 -5.56 4.82
CA TYR A 99 -6.77 -4.25 4.95
C TYR A 99 -6.50 -3.69 6.33
N LEU A 100 -6.10 -2.42 6.39
CA LEU A 100 -5.92 -1.69 7.63
C LEU A 100 -6.75 -0.44 7.59
N ILE A 101 -7.35 -0.07 8.72
CA ILE A 101 -8.19 1.12 8.84
C ILE A 101 -7.34 2.30 9.31
N LYS A 102 -7.53 3.46 8.69
CA LYS A 102 -6.89 4.70 9.15
C LYS A 102 -7.57 5.22 10.42
N PRO A 103 -6.86 5.82 11.35
CA PRO A 103 -5.42 6.10 11.33
C PRO A 103 -4.57 4.82 11.48
N VAL A 104 -3.46 4.77 10.76
CA VAL A 104 -2.63 3.57 10.69
C VAL A 104 -1.87 3.37 12.00
N ASP A 105 -2.04 2.19 12.59
CA ASP A 105 -1.23 1.75 13.72
C ASP A 105 0.09 1.21 13.15
N LEU A 106 1.19 1.87 13.48
CA LEU A 106 2.50 1.51 12.95
C LEU A 106 2.90 0.08 13.28
N SER A 107 2.69 -0.34 14.53
CA SER A 107 3.02 -1.70 14.96
C SER A 107 2.21 -2.74 14.20
N LEU A 108 0.94 -2.48 13.99
CA LEU A 108 0.08 -3.37 13.22
C LEU A 108 0.52 -3.45 11.77
N LEU A 109 0.88 -2.31 11.16
CA LEU A 109 1.38 -2.29 9.79
C LEU A 109 2.66 -3.12 9.67
N ILE A 110 3.59 -2.95 10.59
CA ILE A 110 4.83 -3.71 10.59
C ILE A 110 4.56 -5.21 10.73
N ASP A 111 3.65 -5.59 11.62
CA ASP A 111 3.26 -6.98 11.80
C ASP A 111 2.69 -7.56 10.50
N LYS A 112 1.84 -6.80 9.81
CA LYS A 112 1.25 -7.23 8.54
C LYS A 112 2.30 -7.32 7.43
N LEU A 113 3.23 -6.38 7.38
CA LEU A 113 4.34 -6.43 6.42
C LEU A 113 5.17 -7.70 6.61
N ASN A 114 5.51 -8.01 7.85
CA ASN A 114 6.28 -9.21 8.15
C ASN A 114 5.51 -10.49 7.84
N GLU A 115 4.21 -10.49 8.12
CA GLU A 115 3.34 -11.63 7.88
C GLU A 115 3.20 -11.91 6.38
N ILE A 116 2.93 -10.86 5.59
CA ILE A 116 2.67 -11.00 4.15
C ILE A 116 3.93 -11.33 3.35
N THR A 117 5.10 -10.92 3.85
CA THR A 117 6.39 -11.19 3.19
C THR A 117 7.07 -12.46 3.71
N LYS A 118 6.50 -13.10 4.69
CA LYS A 118 7.05 -14.33 5.25
C LYS A 118 6.95 -15.47 4.24
N ILE A 119 8.05 -16.15 4.06
CA ILE A 119 8.13 -17.29 3.16
C ILE A 119 7.83 -18.58 3.90
#